data_5b45d5ae20973d4127ab158e54af4026
#
_entry.id   5b45d5ae20973d4127ab158e54af4026
#
_cell.length_a   1.000
_cell.length_b   1.000
_cell.length_c   1.000
_cell.angle_alpha   90.00
_cell.angle_beta   90.00
_cell.angle_gamma   90.00
#
_symmetry.space_group_name_H-M   'P 1'
#
loop_
_entity.id
_entity.type
_entity.pdbx_description
1 polymer ?
#
loop_
_entity_poly.entity_id
_entity_poly.type
_entity_poly.pdbx_seq_one_letter_code
_entity_poly.pdbx_strand_id
1 'polypeptide(L)'
;MKEIFFDDDTFTANRKRVQEFSRKVKDLGITWSATSRANLDRETLQQMKEGGLRLLVVGYESGNDEILKNVKKGITIDQAKRFTGECKSLGIQIHGTFMLGLPGENRSSMEDTIRFAIEMDPDTMQVSIASPYPGTEFYDYCEKNGYLKTGTMLSSSGHQLCNIEYPDLPAEEIILWTEKFYKKFYFRPRIILRIVKKMLQDPVERKRRLREGRQFFKTMRSRRKYAKKSC
;
A
#
# COMPACT_ATOMS: atom_id res chain seq x y z
N MET A 1 6.62 -21.39 -15.93
CA MET A 1 6.38 -20.04 -15.33
C MET A 1 5.62 -20.27 -14.04
N LYS A 2 6.01 -19.61 -12.94
CA LYS A 2 5.34 -19.87 -11.63
C LYS A 2 4.20 -18.90 -11.37
N GLU A 3 4.30 -17.65 -11.79
CA GLU A 3 3.29 -16.62 -11.60
C GLU A 3 3.45 -15.49 -12.62
N ILE A 4 2.35 -14.88 -13.03
CA ILE A 4 2.29 -13.69 -13.87
C ILE A 4 1.79 -12.53 -13.01
N PHE A 5 2.49 -11.39 -13.03
CA PHE A 5 2.01 -10.16 -12.44
C PHE A 5 1.56 -9.18 -13.53
N PHE A 6 0.32 -8.70 -13.42
CA PHE A 6 -0.22 -7.67 -14.30
C PHE A 6 0.00 -6.30 -13.64
N ASP A 7 0.92 -5.53 -14.22
CA ASP A 7 1.38 -4.22 -13.72
C ASP A 7 0.63 -3.05 -14.38
N ASP A 8 -0.66 -3.24 -14.61
CA ASP A 8 -1.57 -2.15 -15.01
C ASP A 8 -1.76 -1.18 -13.85
N ASP A 9 -2.01 0.11 -14.09
CA ASP A 9 -2.37 1.08 -13.04
C ASP A 9 -3.57 0.59 -12.22
N THR A 10 -4.55 0.00 -12.90
CA THR A 10 -5.69 -0.67 -12.27
C THR A 10 -6.20 -1.78 -13.21
N PHE A 11 -5.68 -2.99 -13.07
CA PHE A 11 -6.10 -4.14 -13.87
C PHE A 11 -7.62 -4.36 -13.80
N THR A 12 -8.19 -4.12 -12.62
CA THR A 12 -9.62 -4.35 -12.33
C THR A 12 -10.54 -3.18 -12.69
N ALA A 13 -10.07 -2.17 -13.43
CA ALA A 13 -10.87 -1.01 -13.79
C ALA A 13 -12.13 -1.36 -14.61
N ASN A 14 -12.06 -2.39 -15.43
CA ASN A 14 -13.19 -2.88 -16.23
C ASN A 14 -13.59 -4.29 -15.78
N ARG A 15 -14.71 -4.40 -15.06
CA ARG A 15 -15.22 -5.69 -14.54
C ARG A 15 -15.48 -6.73 -15.62
N LYS A 16 -16.12 -6.35 -16.73
CA LYS A 16 -16.43 -7.29 -17.82
C LYS A 16 -15.17 -7.90 -18.40
N ARG A 17 -14.15 -7.06 -18.65
CA ARG A 17 -12.84 -7.52 -19.11
C ARG A 17 -12.20 -8.52 -18.13
N VAL A 18 -12.23 -8.20 -16.85
CA VAL A 18 -11.63 -9.05 -15.80
C VAL A 18 -12.36 -10.39 -15.68
N GLN A 19 -13.69 -10.39 -15.74
CA GLN A 19 -14.49 -11.62 -15.71
C GLN A 19 -14.26 -12.48 -16.96
N GLU A 20 -14.20 -11.86 -18.14
CA GLU A 20 -13.86 -12.56 -19.39
C GLU A 20 -12.47 -13.15 -19.36
N PHE A 21 -11.47 -12.34 -18.93
CA PHE A 21 -10.09 -12.80 -18.75
C PHE A 21 -10.03 -14.01 -17.82
N SER A 22 -10.66 -13.91 -16.64
CA SER A 22 -10.65 -14.97 -15.63
C SER A 22 -11.22 -16.29 -16.16
N ARG A 23 -12.29 -16.22 -16.94
CA ARG A 23 -12.88 -17.41 -17.60
C ARG A 23 -11.94 -18.02 -18.62
N LYS A 24 -11.30 -17.20 -19.46
CA LYS A 24 -10.38 -17.67 -20.53
C LYS A 24 -9.10 -18.33 -19.98
N VAL A 25 -8.60 -17.88 -18.82
CA VAL A 25 -7.37 -18.42 -18.25
C VAL A 25 -7.58 -19.56 -17.25
N LYS A 26 -8.83 -19.86 -16.90
CA LYS A 26 -9.18 -20.86 -15.88
C LYS A 26 -8.55 -22.22 -16.16
N ASP A 27 -8.63 -22.68 -17.41
CA ASP A 27 -8.15 -24.00 -17.81
C ASP A 27 -6.66 -24.04 -18.16
N LEU A 28 -5.98 -22.88 -18.13
CA LEU A 28 -4.54 -22.81 -18.42
C LEU A 28 -3.67 -23.17 -17.21
N GLY A 29 -4.24 -23.34 -16.02
CA GLY A 29 -3.51 -23.68 -14.80
C GLY A 29 -2.47 -22.65 -14.38
N ILE A 30 -2.60 -21.39 -14.81
CA ILE A 30 -1.69 -20.30 -14.45
C ILE A 30 -2.06 -19.70 -13.11
N THR A 31 -1.05 -19.26 -12.36
CA THR A 31 -1.23 -18.41 -11.17
C THR A 31 -0.90 -16.99 -11.54
N TRP A 32 -1.72 -16.04 -11.09
CA TRP A 32 -1.49 -14.63 -11.41
C TRP A 32 -1.83 -13.70 -10.24
N SER A 33 -1.35 -12.49 -10.34
CA SER A 33 -1.59 -11.37 -9.42
C SER A 33 -1.75 -10.08 -10.20
N ALA A 34 -2.46 -9.11 -9.65
CA ALA A 34 -2.78 -7.85 -10.33
C ALA A 34 -3.04 -6.71 -9.35
N THR A 35 -3.06 -5.49 -9.88
CA THR A 35 -3.48 -4.27 -9.19
C THR A 35 -5.00 -4.15 -9.15
N SER A 36 -5.55 -3.61 -8.06
CA SER A 36 -7.00 -3.47 -7.87
C SER A 36 -7.37 -2.25 -7.02
N ARG A 37 -8.53 -1.69 -7.30
CA ARG A 37 -9.25 -0.85 -6.33
C ARG A 37 -10.06 -1.75 -5.39
N ALA A 38 -10.34 -1.27 -4.17
CA ALA A 38 -11.14 -1.99 -3.19
C ALA A 38 -12.66 -1.85 -3.42
N ASN A 39 -13.13 -2.13 -4.65
CA ASN A 39 -14.51 -1.91 -5.07
C ASN A 39 -15.14 -3.03 -5.90
N LEU A 40 -14.47 -4.18 -6.02
CA LEU A 40 -15.04 -5.34 -6.71
C LEU A 40 -16.08 -6.03 -5.82
N ASP A 41 -17.09 -6.62 -6.47
CA ASP A 41 -18.06 -7.49 -5.83
C ASP A 41 -17.53 -8.92 -5.67
N ARG A 42 -18.19 -9.68 -4.78
CA ARG A 42 -17.84 -11.06 -4.46
C ARG A 42 -17.83 -11.97 -5.69
N GLU A 43 -18.80 -11.81 -6.58
CA GLU A 43 -18.91 -12.66 -7.77
C GLU A 43 -17.67 -12.50 -8.67
N THR A 44 -17.28 -11.26 -8.95
CA THR A 44 -16.08 -10.97 -9.74
C THR A 44 -14.82 -11.52 -9.06
N LEU A 45 -14.68 -11.34 -7.73
CA LEU A 45 -13.55 -11.87 -6.97
C LEU A 45 -13.50 -13.40 -7.03
N GLN A 46 -14.64 -14.08 -6.96
CA GLN A 46 -14.73 -15.53 -7.06
C GLN A 46 -14.31 -16.02 -8.46
N GLN A 47 -14.79 -15.40 -9.52
CA GLN A 47 -14.39 -15.73 -10.88
C GLN A 47 -12.87 -15.52 -11.09
N MET A 48 -12.31 -14.44 -10.55
CA MET A 48 -10.86 -14.21 -10.56
C MET A 48 -10.12 -15.32 -9.82
N LYS A 49 -10.60 -15.71 -8.63
CA LYS A 49 -10.01 -16.79 -7.85
C LYS A 49 -10.02 -18.12 -8.58
N GLU A 50 -11.14 -18.47 -9.21
CA GLU A 50 -11.29 -19.67 -10.04
C GLU A 50 -10.38 -19.64 -11.27
N GLY A 51 -10.15 -18.43 -11.83
CA GLY A 51 -9.20 -18.19 -12.92
C GLY A 51 -7.73 -18.17 -12.51
N GLY A 52 -7.39 -18.52 -11.24
CA GLY A 52 -6.01 -18.65 -10.77
C GLY A 52 -5.44 -17.40 -10.09
N LEU A 53 -6.28 -16.40 -9.73
CA LEU A 53 -5.83 -15.25 -8.96
C LEU A 53 -5.31 -15.69 -7.59
N ARG A 54 -4.09 -15.28 -7.26
CA ARG A 54 -3.46 -15.51 -5.96
C ARG A 54 -3.44 -14.28 -5.07
N LEU A 55 -3.09 -13.11 -5.64
CA LEU A 55 -2.86 -11.90 -4.88
C LEU A 55 -3.37 -10.66 -5.62
N LEU A 56 -3.96 -9.75 -4.88
CA LEU A 56 -4.26 -8.39 -5.32
C LEU A 56 -3.37 -7.37 -4.62
N VAL A 57 -2.80 -6.46 -5.39
CA VAL A 57 -2.19 -5.22 -4.89
C VAL A 57 -3.30 -4.18 -4.82
N VAL A 58 -3.68 -3.77 -3.61
CA VAL A 58 -4.87 -2.96 -3.36
C VAL A 58 -4.47 -1.58 -2.83
N GLY A 59 -4.80 -0.54 -3.59
CA GLY A 59 -4.62 0.86 -3.17
C GLY A 59 -5.72 1.27 -2.20
N TYR A 60 -5.44 1.23 -0.90
CA TYR A 60 -6.31 1.76 0.14
C TYR A 60 -6.11 3.25 0.37
N GLU A 61 -4.91 3.72 0.26
CA GLU A 61 -4.35 5.06 0.46
C GLU A 61 -4.51 5.54 1.92
N SER A 62 -5.73 5.76 2.40
CA SER A 62 -6.00 6.30 3.73
C SER A 62 -7.06 5.50 4.48
N GLY A 63 -7.01 5.55 5.80
CA GLY A 63 -8.03 5.03 6.72
C GLY A 63 -9.01 6.10 7.20
N ASN A 64 -9.14 7.21 6.47
CA ASN A 64 -10.01 8.33 6.81
C ASN A 64 -10.82 8.74 5.57
N ASP A 65 -12.16 8.75 5.68
CA ASP A 65 -13.06 9.00 4.55
C ASP A 65 -12.93 10.44 4.00
N GLU A 66 -12.61 11.41 4.84
CA GLU A 66 -12.39 12.79 4.40
C GLU A 66 -11.13 12.87 3.51
N ILE A 67 -10.05 12.22 3.93
CA ILE A 67 -8.83 12.15 3.13
C ILE A 67 -9.06 11.41 1.81
N LEU A 68 -9.78 10.28 1.83
CA LEU A 68 -10.15 9.55 0.62
C LEU A 68 -10.97 10.41 -0.35
N LYS A 69 -11.86 11.27 0.17
CA LYS A 69 -12.63 12.22 -0.61
C LYS A 69 -11.73 13.31 -1.21
N ASN A 70 -10.80 13.87 -0.42
CA ASN A 70 -9.88 14.90 -0.88
C ASN A 70 -9.02 14.44 -2.07
N VAL A 71 -8.59 13.17 -2.07
CA VAL A 71 -7.83 12.57 -3.17
C VAL A 71 -8.70 11.91 -4.24
N LYS A 72 -10.00 12.11 -4.21
CA LYS A 72 -10.97 11.58 -5.19
C LYS A 72 -10.84 10.07 -5.40
N LYS A 73 -10.56 9.31 -4.31
CA LYS A 73 -10.32 7.85 -4.40
C LYS A 73 -11.55 7.09 -4.87
N GLY A 74 -12.76 7.60 -4.58
CA GLY A 74 -14.02 7.03 -5.04
C GLY A 74 -14.42 5.73 -4.33
N ILE A 75 -13.87 5.48 -3.12
CA ILE A 75 -14.26 4.41 -2.22
C ILE A 75 -14.41 4.95 -0.80
N THR A 76 -15.19 4.24 0.03
CA THR A 76 -15.31 4.50 1.46
C THR A 76 -14.58 3.45 2.29
N ILE A 77 -14.32 3.75 3.55
CA ILE A 77 -13.74 2.81 4.51
C ILE A 77 -14.59 1.54 4.60
N ASP A 78 -15.92 1.67 4.66
CA ASP A 78 -16.81 0.51 4.74
C ASP A 78 -16.79 -0.35 3.47
N GLN A 79 -16.66 0.25 2.29
CA GLN A 79 -16.48 -0.49 1.04
C GLN A 79 -15.15 -1.26 1.06
N ALA A 80 -14.06 -0.63 1.50
CA ALA A 80 -12.76 -1.26 1.62
C ALA A 80 -12.76 -2.43 2.63
N LYS A 81 -13.47 -2.28 3.76
CA LYS A 81 -13.66 -3.35 4.75
C LYS A 81 -14.39 -4.56 4.16
N ARG A 82 -15.52 -4.33 3.49
CA ARG A 82 -16.29 -5.40 2.83
C ARG A 82 -15.45 -6.12 1.79
N PHE A 83 -14.84 -5.39 0.87
CA PHE A 83 -13.95 -5.95 -0.16
C PHE A 83 -12.84 -6.81 0.45
N THR A 84 -12.17 -6.32 1.49
CA THR A 84 -11.09 -7.05 2.18
C THR A 84 -11.60 -8.34 2.82
N GLY A 85 -12.78 -8.28 3.45
CA GLY A 85 -13.45 -9.46 4.01
C GLY A 85 -13.76 -10.51 2.94
N GLU A 86 -14.28 -10.09 1.78
CA GLU A 86 -14.56 -10.97 0.64
C GLU A 86 -13.28 -11.63 0.09
N CYS A 87 -12.21 -10.84 -0.13
CA CYS A 87 -10.93 -11.40 -0.55
C CYS A 87 -10.42 -12.47 0.42
N LYS A 88 -10.46 -12.19 1.72
CA LYS A 88 -10.03 -13.15 2.75
C LYS A 88 -10.87 -14.41 2.77
N SER A 89 -12.19 -14.28 2.65
CA SER A 89 -13.12 -15.43 2.63
C SER A 89 -12.88 -16.36 1.44
N LEU A 90 -12.41 -15.80 0.31
CA LEU A 90 -12.07 -16.54 -0.90
C LEU A 90 -10.59 -17.01 -0.93
N GLY A 91 -9.82 -16.73 0.11
CA GLY A 91 -8.40 -17.07 0.16
C GLY A 91 -7.55 -16.31 -0.88
N ILE A 92 -7.97 -15.10 -1.26
CA ILE A 92 -7.20 -14.17 -2.09
C ILE A 92 -6.27 -13.40 -1.16
N GLN A 93 -4.96 -13.42 -1.44
CA GLN A 93 -3.98 -12.66 -0.69
C GLN A 93 -4.06 -11.17 -1.06
N ILE A 94 -3.74 -10.32 -0.10
CA ILE A 94 -3.75 -8.86 -0.29
C ILE A 94 -2.37 -8.28 0.03
N HIS A 95 -1.83 -7.50 -0.90
CA HIS A 95 -0.79 -6.52 -0.64
C HIS A 95 -1.44 -5.14 -0.56
N GLY A 96 -1.60 -4.60 0.65
CA GLY A 96 -2.22 -3.29 0.85
C GLY A 96 -1.23 -2.16 0.64
N THR A 97 -1.58 -1.17 -0.18
CA THR A 97 -0.78 0.05 -0.32
C THR A 97 -1.49 1.23 0.35
N PHE A 98 -0.71 2.00 1.11
CA PHE A 98 -1.16 3.16 1.86
C PHE A 98 -0.27 4.37 1.54
N MET A 99 -0.78 5.55 1.79
CA MET A 99 -0.06 6.79 1.54
C MET A 99 -0.19 7.73 2.74
N LEU A 100 0.87 8.48 3.03
CA LEU A 100 0.89 9.53 4.05
C LEU A 100 1.35 10.84 3.43
N GLY A 101 0.95 11.95 4.00
CA GLY A 101 1.20 13.29 3.45
C GLY A 101 0.18 13.69 2.38
N LEU A 102 -1.01 13.11 2.38
CA LEU A 102 -2.10 13.46 1.46
C LEU A 102 -2.72 14.83 1.83
N PRO A 103 -3.38 15.53 0.86
CA PRO A 103 -4.04 16.80 1.12
C PRO A 103 -5.04 16.73 2.28
N GLY A 104 -4.87 17.61 3.27
CA GLY A 104 -5.73 17.69 4.46
C GLY A 104 -5.36 16.71 5.57
N GLU A 105 -4.30 15.90 5.42
CA GLU A 105 -3.85 15.02 6.49
C GLU A 105 -3.29 15.75 7.70
N ASN A 106 -3.49 15.15 8.84
CA ASN A 106 -2.94 15.55 10.13
C ASN A 106 -2.57 14.29 10.94
N ARG A 107 -2.04 14.50 12.15
CA ARG A 107 -1.61 13.40 13.04
C ARG A 107 -2.72 12.40 13.34
N SER A 108 -3.96 12.89 13.50
CA SER A 108 -5.11 12.03 13.80
C SER A 108 -5.48 11.16 12.61
N SER A 109 -5.58 11.73 11.40
CA SER A 109 -5.92 10.98 10.19
C SER A 109 -4.85 9.96 9.80
N MET A 110 -3.57 10.25 10.06
CA MET A 110 -2.48 9.27 9.90
C MET A 110 -2.58 8.12 10.91
N GLU A 111 -2.97 8.40 12.16
CA GLU A 111 -3.24 7.34 13.15
C GLU A 111 -4.46 6.50 12.74
N ASP A 112 -5.52 7.12 12.19
CA ASP A 112 -6.67 6.41 11.62
C ASP A 112 -6.22 5.45 10.52
N THR A 113 -5.34 5.89 9.63
CA THR A 113 -4.80 5.07 8.53
C THR A 113 -4.01 3.87 9.08
N ILE A 114 -3.22 4.06 10.13
CA ILE A 114 -2.50 2.96 10.78
C ILE A 114 -3.49 1.97 11.43
N ARG A 115 -4.52 2.46 12.14
CA ARG A 115 -5.54 1.61 12.74
C ARG A 115 -6.31 0.82 11.70
N PHE A 116 -6.71 1.49 10.63
CA PHE A 116 -7.38 0.86 9.50
C PHE A 116 -6.53 -0.25 8.86
N ALA A 117 -5.24 -0.01 8.59
CA ALA A 117 -4.35 -1.04 8.06
C ALA A 117 -4.21 -2.24 9.00
N ILE A 118 -4.19 -2.00 10.33
CA ILE A 118 -4.16 -3.06 11.33
C ILE A 118 -5.45 -3.87 11.33
N GLU A 119 -6.60 -3.22 11.22
CA GLU A 119 -7.93 -3.84 11.13
C GLU A 119 -8.07 -4.67 9.84
N MET A 120 -7.66 -4.09 8.71
CA MET A 120 -7.69 -4.77 7.42
C MET A 120 -6.74 -5.97 7.37
N ASP A 121 -5.68 -5.96 8.15
CA ASP A 121 -4.69 -7.05 8.28
C ASP A 121 -4.35 -7.72 6.93
N PRO A 122 -3.86 -6.97 5.92
CA PRO A 122 -3.41 -7.55 4.67
C PRO A 122 -2.22 -8.50 4.89
N ASP A 123 -1.94 -9.39 3.93
CA ASP A 123 -0.81 -10.33 4.01
C ASP A 123 0.54 -9.63 4.08
N THR A 124 0.65 -8.55 3.31
CA THR A 124 1.78 -7.61 3.31
C THR A 124 1.27 -6.21 3.05
N MET A 125 2.05 -5.20 3.43
CA MET A 125 1.71 -3.82 3.12
C MET A 125 2.93 -2.99 2.74
N GLN A 126 2.66 -1.91 2.04
CA GLN A 126 3.59 -0.83 1.75
C GLN A 126 2.95 0.49 2.13
N VAL A 127 3.75 1.42 2.65
CA VAL A 127 3.36 2.81 2.83
C VAL A 127 4.33 3.72 2.09
N SER A 128 3.78 4.64 1.31
CA SER A 128 4.52 5.65 0.54
C SER A 128 4.20 7.04 1.07
N ILE A 129 5.09 7.99 0.81
CA ILE A 129 4.84 9.41 1.07
C ILE A 129 4.25 10.01 -0.22
N ALA A 130 3.19 10.81 -0.09
CA ALA A 130 2.62 11.53 -1.21
C ALA A 130 3.67 12.48 -1.81
N SER A 131 3.83 12.41 -3.12
CA SER A 131 4.77 13.27 -3.85
C SER A 131 4.02 14.02 -4.95
N PRO A 132 3.97 15.36 -4.90
CA PRO A 132 3.34 16.16 -5.92
C PRO A 132 4.22 16.19 -7.18
N TYR A 133 3.72 15.63 -8.27
CA TYR A 133 4.39 15.68 -9.57
C TYR A 133 3.87 16.86 -10.38
N PRO A 134 4.75 17.63 -11.05
CA PRO A 134 4.34 18.73 -11.94
C PRO A 134 3.26 18.29 -12.93
N GLY A 135 2.23 19.13 -13.10
CA GLY A 135 1.09 18.83 -13.97
C GLY A 135 -0.03 18.02 -13.32
N THR A 136 0.03 17.77 -12.01
CA THR A 136 -1.05 17.14 -11.26
C THR A 136 -1.79 18.15 -10.38
N GLU A 137 -3.10 17.93 -10.15
CA GLU A 137 -3.89 18.75 -9.21
C GLU A 137 -3.24 18.85 -7.83
N PHE A 138 -2.54 17.80 -7.40
CA PHE A 138 -1.85 17.78 -6.12
C PHE A 138 -0.62 18.71 -6.11
N TYR A 139 0.10 18.78 -7.23
CA TYR A 139 1.20 19.73 -7.36
C TYR A 139 0.70 21.16 -7.30
N ASP A 140 -0.34 21.49 -8.09
CA ASP A 140 -0.94 22.83 -8.13
C ASP A 140 -1.47 23.25 -6.75
N TYR A 141 -2.08 22.30 -6.03
CA TYR A 141 -2.53 22.52 -4.66
C TYR A 141 -1.36 22.85 -3.72
N CYS A 142 -0.29 22.07 -3.78
CA CYS A 142 0.89 22.31 -2.93
C CYS A 142 1.61 23.61 -3.30
N GLU A 143 1.76 23.92 -4.58
CA GLU A 143 2.39 25.16 -5.06
C GLU A 143 1.60 26.39 -4.61
N LYS A 144 0.28 26.39 -4.85
CA LYS A 144 -0.61 27.51 -4.48
C LYS A 144 -0.61 27.82 -2.99
N ASN A 145 -0.44 26.80 -2.15
CA ASN A 145 -0.46 26.97 -0.70
C ASN A 145 0.94 27.07 -0.07
N GLY A 146 2.01 27.04 -0.86
CA GLY A 146 3.38 27.12 -0.37
C GLY A 146 3.85 25.86 0.40
N TYR A 147 3.27 24.70 0.09
CA TYR A 147 3.57 23.42 0.76
C TYR A 147 4.69 22.64 0.08
N LEU A 148 5.20 23.10 -1.06
CA LEU A 148 6.33 22.47 -1.74
C LEU A 148 7.63 22.75 -1.01
N LYS A 149 8.36 21.71 -0.67
CA LYS A 149 9.78 21.82 -0.28
C LYS A 149 10.68 21.75 -1.51
N THR A 150 11.65 22.65 -1.59
CA THR A 150 12.69 22.59 -2.62
C THR A 150 13.62 21.39 -2.34
N GLY A 151 13.85 20.57 -3.35
CA GLY A 151 14.75 19.43 -3.23
C GLY A 151 14.44 18.28 -4.20
N THR A 152 15.24 17.24 -4.13
CA THR A 152 15.05 16.04 -4.94
C THR A 152 14.02 15.10 -4.29
N MET A 153 13.20 14.44 -5.12
CA MET A 153 12.22 13.42 -4.63
C MET A 153 12.89 12.17 -4.09
N LEU A 154 14.12 11.94 -4.47
CA LEU A 154 14.89 10.75 -4.07
C LEU A 154 16.23 11.15 -3.45
N SER A 155 16.61 10.45 -2.39
CA SER A 155 17.94 10.53 -1.84
C SER A 155 18.99 9.92 -2.78
N SER A 156 20.26 10.20 -2.56
CA SER A 156 21.39 9.56 -3.28
C SER A 156 21.39 8.03 -3.18
N SER A 157 20.67 7.46 -2.21
CA SER A 157 20.50 6.01 -2.00
C SER A 157 19.17 5.48 -2.57
N GLY A 158 18.43 6.28 -3.37
CA GLY A 158 17.18 5.87 -4.00
C GLY A 158 15.98 5.79 -3.06
N HIS A 159 16.07 6.34 -1.84
CA HIS A 159 14.91 6.39 -0.93
C HIS A 159 14.05 7.62 -1.24
N GLN A 160 12.74 7.44 -1.19
CA GLN A 160 11.78 8.53 -1.33
C GLN A 160 11.98 9.54 -0.19
N LEU A 161 12.12 10.81 -0.55
CA LEU A 161 12.16 11.94 0.35
C LEU A 161 10.78 12.60 0.41
N CYS A 162 10.50 13.31 1.50
CA CYS A 162 9.30 14.12 1.62
C CYS A 162 9.60 15.51 1.10
N ASN A 163 8.97 15.87 -0.02
CA ASN A 163 9.10 17.19 -0.67
C ASN A 163 7.85 18.06 -0.45
N ILE A 164 7.08 17.74 0.55
CA ILE A 164 5.94 18.53 1.02
C ILE A 164 6.03 18.76 2.51
N GLU A 165 5.51 19.88 2.97
CA GLU A 165 5.24 20.15 4.37
C GLU A 165 3.98 20.97 4.53
N TYR A 166 3.23 20.70 5.57
CA TYR A 166 2.05 21.45 5.93
C TYR A 166 2.32 22.26 7.21
N PRO A 167 1.57 23.37 7.48
CA PRO A 167 1.82 24.22 8.64
C PRO A 167 1.97 23.49 9.97
N ASP A 168 1.15 22.45 10.18
CA ASP A 168 1.15 21.68 11.44
C ASP A 168 1.78 20.28 11.27
N LEU A 169 2.36 19.96 10.11
CA LEU A 169 2.90 18.66 9.80
C LEU A 169 4.18 18.77 8.96
N PRO A 170 5.35 18.97 9.62
CA PRO A 170 6.64 19.05 8.95
C PRO A 170 6.98 17.80 8.15
N ALA A 171 7.78 17.95 7.09
CA ALA A 171 8.21 16.86 6.22
C ALA A 171 8.90 15.72 6.99
N GLU A 172 9.75 16.07 7.96
CA GLU A 172 10.44 15.12 8.81
C GLU A 172 9.49 14.28 9.66
N GLU A 173 8.38 14.89 10.11
CA GLU A 173 7.35 14.19 10.86
C GLU A 173 6.59 13.19 9.99
N ILE A 174 6.27 13.53 8.74
CA ILE A 174 5.65 12.58 7.78
C ILE A 174 6.54 11.35 7.59
N ILE A 175 7.86 11.55 7.47
CA ILE A 175 8.83 10.45 7.37
C ILE A 175 8.80 9.58 8.65
N LEU A 176 8.76 10.18 9.83
CA LEU A 176 8.69 9.45 11.10
C LEU A 176 7.37 8.67 11.25
N TRP A 177 6.25 9.22 10.77
CA TRP A 177 4.97 8.51 10.73
C TRP A 177 5.02 7.28 9.82
N THR A 178 5.73 7.36 8.70
CA THR A 178 5.96 6.18 7.83
C THR A 178 6.69 5.06 8.60
N GLU A 179 7.74 5.40 9.37
CA GLU A 179 8.40 4.40 10.22
C GLU A 179 7.50 3.85 11.32
N LYS A 180 6.71 4.72 11.97
CA LYS A 180 5.73 4.34 13.00
C LYS A 180 4.71 3.36 12.43
N PHE A 181 4.24 3.60 11.20
CA PHE A 181 3.31 2.74 10.50
C PHE A 181 3.90 1.34 10.31
N TYR A 182 5.08 1.23 9.70
CA TYR A 182 5.75 -0.07 9.52
C TYR A 182 5.94 -0.80 10.85
N LYS A 183 6.36 -0.10 11.90
CA LYS A 183 6.54 -0.72 13.21
C LYS A 183 5.23 -1.21 13.79
N LYS A 184 4.19 -0.36 13.84
CA LYS A 184 2.88 -0.73 14.38
C LYS A 184 2.24 -1.89 13.61
N PHE A 185 2.48 -2.00 12.31
CA PHE A 185 1.94 -3.09 11.50
C PHE A 185 2.74 -4.40 11.64
N TYR A 186 4.05 -4.39 11.38
CA TYR A 186 4.85 -5.62 11.26
C TYR A 186 5.30 -6.22 12.59
N PHE A 187 5.40 -5.42 13.67
CA PHE A 187 5.82 -5.94 14.98
C PHE A 187 4.66 -6.46 15.84
N ARG A 188 3.47 -6.64 15.26
CA ARG A 188 2.37 -7.31 15.93
C ARG A 188 2.67 -8.82 16.09
N PRO A 189 2.41 -9.43 17.26
CA PRO A 189 2.68 -10.85 17.50
C PRO A 189 2.09 -11.76 16.41
N ARG A 190 0.84 -11.49 15.98
CA ARG A 190 0.16 -12.22 14.91
C ARG A 190 0.93 -12.20 13.58
N ILE A 191 1.50 -11.06 13.20
CA ILE A 191 2.28 -10.93 11.97
C ILE A 191 3.60 -11.66 12.09
N ILE A 192 4.29 -11.49 13.23
CA ILE A 192 5.56 -12.18 13.50
C ILE A 192 5.36 -13.69 13.42
N LEU A 193 4.33 -14.22 14.08
CA LEU A 193 4.00 -15.65 14.03
C LEU A 193 3.69 -16.12 12.60
N ARG A 194 2.94 -15.35 11.81
CA ARG A 194 2.64 -15.63 10.39
C ARG A 194 3.93 -15.70 9.56
N ILE A 195 4.84 -14.75 9.75
CA ILE A 195 6.14 -14.72 9.04
C ILE A 195 6.99 -15.92 9.45
N VAL A 196 7.14 -16.19 10.74
CA VAL A 196 7.93 -17.32 11.26
C VAL A 196 7.38 -18.65 10.74
N LYS A 197 6.04 -18.84 10.77
CA LYS A 197 5.41 -20.05 10.23
C LYS A 197 5.74 -20.27 8.76
N LYS A 198 5.63 -19.22 7.92
CA LYS A 198 6.00 -19.31 6.50
C LYS A 198 7.49 -19.62 6.30
N MET A 199 8.38 -19.04 7.13
CA MET A 199 9.82 -19.30 7.07
C MET A 199 10.19 -20.75 7.47
N LEU A 200 9.43 -21.36 8.36
CA LEU A 200 9.64 -22.77 8.77
C LEU A 200 9.14 -23.75 7.71
N GLN A 201 8.08 -23.40 6.97
CA GLN A 201 7.45 -24.25 5.97
C GLN A 201 8.16 -24.24 4.61
N ASP A 202 8.87 -23.16 4.27
CA ASP A 202 9.50 -22.99 2.95
C ASP A 202 10.92 -22.38 3.07
N PRO A 203 11.97 -23.13 2.70
CA PRO A 203 13.36 -22.62 2.70
C PRO A 203 13.58 -21.42 1.76
N VAL A 204 12.84 -21.32 0.66
CA VAL A 204 12.92 -20.20 -0.29
C VAL A 204 12.34 -18.95 0.35
N GLU A 205 11.16 -19.07 0.97
CA GLU A 205 10.54 -18.00 1.75
C GLU A 205 11.46 -17.53 2.88
N ARG A 206 12.11 -18.46 3.60
CA ARG A 206 13.05 -18.13 4.66
C ARG A 206 14.19 -17.24 4.16
N LYS A 207 14.86 -17.61 3.06
CA LYS A 207 15.93 -16.80 2.47
C LYS A 207 15.43 -15.42 2.03
N ARG A 208 14.25 -15.37 1.40
CA ARG A 208 13.61 -14.14 0.96
C ARG A 208 13.31 -13.21 2.14
N ARG A 209 12.63 -13.70 3.18
CA ARG A 209 12.24 -12.93 4.36
C ARG A 209 13.44 -12.41 5.16
N LEU A 210 14.50 -13.20 5.28
CA LEU A 210 15.74 -12.73 5.92
C LEU A 210 16.39 -11.59 5.14
N ARG A 211 16.40 -11.66 3.80
CA ARG A 211 16.92 -10.59 2.94
C ARG A 211 16.05 -9.33 3.04
N GLU A 212 14.74 -9.47 2.93
CA GLU A 212 13.77 -8.37 3.08
C GLU A 212 13.89 -7.70 4.47
N GLY A 213 14.00 -8.48 5.53
CA GLY A 213 14.18 -7.98 6.89
C GLY A 213 15.48 -7.18 7.05
N ARG A 214 16.60 -7.67 6.52
CA ARG A 214 17.88 -6.91 6.53
C ARG A 214 17.76 -5.59 5.78
N GLN A 215 17.12 -5.61 4.61
CA GLN A 215 16.91 -4.40 3.81
C GLN A 215 15.98 -3.42 4.52
N PHE A 216 14.91 -3.91 5.14
CA PHE A 216 13.99 -3.11 5.96
C PHE A 216 14.73 -2.35 7.09
N PHE A 217 15.54 -3.06 7.89
CA PHE A 217 16.30 -2.40 8.97
C PHE A 217 17.34 -1.41 8.44
N LYS A 218 17.97 -1.71 7.30
CA LYS A 218 18.91 -0.78 6.64
C LYS A 218 18.18 0.51 6.20
N THR A 219 17.02 0.37 5.57
CA THR A 219 16.19 1.50 5.13
C THR A 219 15.71 2.35 6.30
N MET A 220 15.25 1.72 7.38
CA MET A 220 14.83 2.45 8.59
C MET A 220 15.97 3.25 9.22
N ARG A 221 17.19 2.67 9.28
CA ARG A 221 18.36 3.41 9.78
C ARG A 221 18.72 4.60 8.89
N SER A 222 18.62 4.44 7.57
CA SER A 222 18.88 5.51 6.60
C SER A 222 17.88 6.66 6.76
N ARG A 223 16.58 6.37 6.83
CA ARG A 223 15.51 7.36 7.03
C ARG A 223 15.71 8.17 8.32
N ARG A 224 16.07 7.52 9.43
CA ARG A 224 16.34 8.21 10.70
C ARG A 224 17.56 9.15 10.63
N LYS A 225 18.61 8.75 9.90
CA LYS A 225 19.76 9.64 9.68
C LYS A 225 19.38 10.88 8.87
N TYR A 226 18.44 10.72 7.92
CA TYR A 226 17.93 11.82 7.10
C TYR A 226 17.10 12.79 7.95
N ALA A 227 16.12 12.28 8.70
CA ALA A 227 15.27 13.09 9.58
C ALA A 227 16.09 13.89 10.62
N LYS A 228 17.24 13.36 11.08
CA LYS A 228 18.15 14.06 12.02
C LYS A 228 19.10 15.09 11.36
N LYS A 229 19.28 15.05 10.04
CA LYS A 229 20.16 16.01 9.33
C LYS A 229 19.38 17.22 8.80
N SER A 230 18.05 17.13 8.77
CA SER A 230 17.16 18.20 8.32
C SER A 230 16.63 19.06 9.49
N CYS A 231 16.99 18.73 10.73
CA CYS A 231 16.92 19.56 11.92
C CYS A 231 18.30 20.23 12.17
#